data_590874fbe005e808a9669a54ad81f78c
#
_entry.id   590874fbe005e808a9669a54ad81f78c
#
_cell.length_a   1.000
_cell.length_b   1.000
_cell.length_c   1.000
_cell.angle_alpha   90.00
_cell.angle_beta   90.00
_cell.angle_gamma   90.00
#
_symmetry.space_group_name_H-M   'P 1'
#
loop_
_entity.id
_entity.type
_entity.pdbx_description
1 polymer ?
#
loop_
_entity_poly.entity_id
_entity_poly.type
_entity_poly.pdbx_seq_one_letter_code
_entity_poly.pdbx_strand_id
1 'polypeptide(L)'
;MLKTRTPRFLTVLLLLASAPTVLAQARWTEQQANAWYAQQPWLVGANYAPANAINQLEMWQADTFDSATIDKELGWAASLGMNTMRVFLHDLLWQQDAKGFQKRLDQFLKICAKHKIKPMLVLFDSVWDPHPQLGKQRAPKPGVHNSGWLQSPGAKALTDESQYGRLEAYVKGVVSAFAKDKRILAWDVWNEPENLNRASYGTQEPPNKVALVDALLPKVFAWARAAKPTQPLTAGLWKGDWSSEEKLSAEDKIMVAESDVISFHSYENGAKFEQRIQTLQRYNRPLLCTEYMARGAQSTFEGSLPVAKKYKVAAMNWGFVMGKTQTHLPWDSWEKPYVDREPTIWFHEIFRPDGTPYRPEEVELIRSLTGVAKKK
;
A
#
# COMPACT_ATOMS: atom_id res chain seq x y z
N MET A 1 18.79 86.66 17.04
CA MET A 1 17.75 85.89 16.38
C MET A 1 18.20 84.42 16.31
N LEU A 2 17.78 83.59 17.28
CA LEU A 2 18.07 82.18 17.30
C LEU A 2 16.94 81.41 16.51
N LYS A 3 17.31 80.64 15.50
CA LYS A 3 16.35 79.76 14.78
C LYS A 3 16.34 78.42 15.48
N THR A 4 15.24 78.08 16.11
CA THR A 4 14.95 76.76 16.66
C THR A 4 14.62 75.75 15.55
N ARG A 5 15.40 74.71 15.41
CA ARG A 5 15.12 73.55 14.53
C ARG A 5 14.33 72.49 15.29
N THR A 6 13.11 72.23 14.83
CA THR A 6 12.24 71.13 15.34
C THR A 6 12.69 69.78 14.75
N PRO A 7 12.88 68.70 15.52
CA PRO A 7 13.21 67.40 14.99
C PRO A 7 11.94 66.72 14.40
N ARG A 8 12.02 66.25 13.14
CA ARG A 8 11.03 65.42 12.53
C ARG A 8 11.26 63.96 12.94
N PHE A 9 10.36 63.38 13.75
CA PHE A 9 10.33 61.97 14.02
C PHE A 9 9.73 61.22 12.80
N LEU A 10 10.53 60.32 12.22
CA LEU A 10 10.12 59.42 11.16
C LEU A 10 9.56 58.17 11.81
N THR A 11 8.24 58.00 11.84
CA THR A 11 7.60 56.80 12.34
C THR A 11 7.70 55.71 11.25
N VAL A 12 8.56 54.70 11.46
CA VAL A 12 8.65 53.52 10.60
C VAL A 12 7.56 52.56 11.03
N LEU A 13 6.54 52.41 10.22
CA LEU A 13 5.48 51.40 10.40
C LEU A 13 6.01 50.04 9.93
N LEU A 14 6.39 49.14 10.84
CA LEU A 14 6.71 47.77 10.53
C LEU A 14 5.40 47.01 10.23
N LEU A 15 5.12 46.77 8.95
CA LEU A 15 4.11 45.83 8.51
C LEU A 15 4.60 44.38 8.76
N LEU A 16 4.18 43.79 9.86
CA LEU A 16 4.32 42.35 10.10
C LEU A 16 3.40 41.59 9.11
N ALA A 17 3.96 41.12 8.01
CA ALA A 17 3.29 40.22 7.11
C ALA A 17 3.17 38.84 7.83
N SER A 18 1.99 38.57 8.40
CA SER A 18 1.65 37.22 8.88
C SER A 18 1.54 36.29 7.66
N ALA A 19 2.54 35.44 7.46
CA ALA A 19 2.42 34.35 6.50
C ALA A 19 1.23 33.47 6.92
N PRO A 20 0.31 33.12 6.00
CA PRO A 20 -0.79 32.23 6.33
C PRO A 20 -0.21 30.89 6.74
N THR A 21 -0.39 30.48 7.98
CA THR A 21 -0.15 29.10 8.44
C THR A 21 -1.10 28.20 7.67
N VAL A 22 -0.58 27.51 6.66
CA VAL A 22 -1.33 26.47 5.95
C VAL A 22 -1.50 25.30 6.94
N LEU A 23 -2.63 25.27 7.62
CA LEU A 23 -2.98 24.15 8.48
C LEU A 23 -3.01 22.87 7.64
N ALA A 24 -2.30 21.84 8.10
CA ALA A 24 -2.37 20.51 7.50
C ALA A 24 -3.82 20.00 7.53
N GLN A 25 -4.23 19.23 6.55
CA GLN A 25 -5.54 18.62 6.53
C GLN A 25 -5.71 17.72 7.76
N ALA A 26 -6.78 17.89 8.51
CA ALA A 26 -7.09 17.01 9.63
C ALA A 26 -7.48 15.61 9.11
N ARG A 27 -7.33 14.60 9.98
CA ARG A 27 -7.93 13.27 9.76
C ARG A 27 -9.42 13.42 9.45
N TRP A 28 -9.93 12.63 8.52
CA TRP A 28 -11.37 12.61 8.23
C TRP A 28 -12.19 12.23 9.46
N THR A 29 -13.32 12.87 9.61
CA THR A 29 -14.31 12.40 10.58
C THR A 29 -14.87 11.03 10.16
N GLU A 30 -15.48 10.30 11.09
CA GLU A 30 -16.17 9.04 10.77
C GLU A 30 -17.27 9.26 9.71
N GLN A 31 -17.98 10.36 9.82
CA GLN A 31 -19.01 10.73 8.85
C GLN A 31 -18.43 10.94 7.44
N GLN A 32 -17.30 11.64 7.32
CA GLN A 32 -16.65 11.85 6.03
C GLN A 32 -16.15 10.52 5.42
N ALA A 33 -15.53 9.67 6.23
CA ALA A 33 -15.04 8.38 5.79
C ALA A 33 -16.18 7.46 5.33
N ASN A 34 -17.26 7.37 6.11
CA ASN A 34 -18.43 6.57 5.77
C ASN A 34 -19.17 7.11 4.54
N ALA A 35 -19.31 8.44 4.41
CA ALA A 35 -19.93 9.07 3.24
C ALA A 35 -19.11 8.81 1.95
N TRP A 36 -17.77 8.84 2.03
CA TRP A 36 -16.89 8.47 0.92
C TRP A 36 -17.07 6.99 0.53
N TYR A 37 -17.08 6.10 1.53
CA TYR A 37 -17.17 4.65 1.27
C TYR A 37 -18.56 4.23 0.74
N ALA A 38 -19.61 4.92 1.17
CA ALA A 38 -20.97 4.67 0.68
C ALA A 38 -21.11 4.88 -0.85
N GLN A 39 -20.27 5.74 -1.43
CA GLN A 39 -20.21 6.00 -2.86
C GLN A 39 -19.40 4.95 -3.65
N GLN A 40 -18.68 4.04 -2.96
CA GLN A 40 -17.91 3.01 -3.62
C GLN A 40 -18.78 1.75 -3.84
N PRO A 41 -18.60 1.05 -4.98
CA PRO A 41 -19.10 -0.32 -5.09
C PRO A 41 -18.41 -1.18 -4.02
N TRP A 42 -18.81 -2.45 -3.87
CA TRP A 42 -18.00 -3.36 -3.10
C TRP A 42 -16.63 -3.52 -3.79
N LEU A 43 -15.57 -3.21 -3.05
CA LEU A 43 -14.20 -3.17 -3.55
C LEU A 43 -13.57 -4.56 -3.48
N VAL A 44 -13.17 -5.09 -4.62
CA VAL A 44 -12.49 -6.39 -4.74
C VAL A 44 -11.29 -6.23 -5.66
N GLY A 45 -10.16 -6.79 -5.26
CA GLY A 45 -8.93 -6.69 -6.02
C GLY A 45 -7.82 -7.56 -5.49
N ALA A 46 -6.60 -7.23 -5.86
CA ALA A 46 -5.39 -7.91 -5.43
C ALA A 46 -4.26 -6.92 -5.15
N ASN A 47 -3.26 -7.34 -4.39
CA ASN A 47 -1.95 -6.73 -4.38
C ASN A 47 -1.25 -7.08 -5.70
N TYR A 48 -0.73 -6.09 -6.39
CA TYR A 48 -0.30 -6.23 -7.77
C TYR A 48 1.13 -5.73 -8.00
N ALA A 49 1.93 -6.60 -8.59
CA ALA A 49 3.11 -6.29 -9.37
C ALA A 49 3.01 -7.10 -10.67
N PRO A 50 3.43 -6.57 -11.84
CA PRO A 50 3.37 -7.32 -13.07
C PRO A 50 4.30 -8.55 -13.01
N ALA A 51 3.90 -9.66 -13.64
CA ALA A 51 4.60 -10.94 -13.56
C ALA A 51 6.09 -10.87 -13.96
N ASN A 52 6.46 -9.89 -14.79
CA ASN A 52 7.83 -9.65 -15.24
C ASN A 52 8.65 -8.71 -14.34
N ALA A 53 8.10 -8.26 -13.20
CA ALA A 53 8.81 -7.46 -12.21
C ALA A 53 9.02 -8.26 -10.90
N ILE A 54 10.25 -8.21 -10.36
CA ILE A 54 10.58 -8.88 -9.10
C ILE A 54 10.22 -8.01 -7.87
N ASN A 55 10.14 -6.69 -8.08
CA ASN A 55 9.90 -5.71 -7.02
C ASN A 55 9.41 -4.38 -7.58
N GLN A 56 9.19 -3.43 -6.67
CA GLN A 56 8.73 -2.09 -6.99
C GLN A 56 9.68 -1.33 -7.92
N LEU A 57 11.01 -1.49 -7.75
CA LEU A 57 11.97 -0.80 -8.61
C LEU A 57 11.91 -1.34 -10.04
N GLU A 58 11.87 -2.66 -10.24
CA GLU A 58 11.73 -3.24 -11.59
C GLU A 58 10.39 -2.88 -12.23
N MET A 59 9.31 -2.80 -11.44
CA MET A 59 8.01 -2.36 -11.95
C MET A 59 8.04 -0.93 -12.48
N TRP A 60 8.79 -0.02 -11.82
CA TRP A 60 8.61 1.41 -12.05
C TRP A 60 9.79 2.14 -12.70
N GLN A 61 11.00 1.56 -12.79
CA GLN A 61 12.12 2.18 -13.47
C GLN A 61 11.84 2.36 -14.97
N ALA A 62 12.45 3.37 -15.59
CA ALA A 62 12.15 3.76 -16.97
C ALA A 62 12.49 2.68 -18.01
N ASP A 63 13.54 1.91 -17.75
CA ASP A 63 14.05 0.85 -18.61
C ASP A 63 13.31 -0.48 -18.47
N THR A 64 12.49 -0.64 -17.42
CA THR A 64 11.78 -1.89 -17.12
C THR A 64 10.26 -1.72 -17.02
N PHE A 65 9.73 -0.50 -17.07
CA PHE A 65 8.30 -0.23 -17.03
C PHE A 65 7.59 -0.79 -18.27
N ASP A 66 6.81 -1.86 -18.08
CA ASP A 66 6.12 -2.57 -19.15
C ASP A 66 4.60 -2.35 -19.12
N SER A 67 4.16 -1.29 -19.80
CA SER A 67 2.74 -0.95 -19.88
C SER A 67 1.89 -1.99 -20.62
N ALA A 68 2.49 -2.79 -21.52
CA ALA A 68 1.76 -3.82 -22.25
C ALA A 68 1.41 -5.00 -21.36
N THR A 69 2.36 -5.48 -20.55
CA THR A 69 2.11 -6.51 -19.55
C THR A 69 1.10 -6.03 -18.50
N ILE A 70 1.25 -4.80 -18.01
CA ILE A 70 0.31 -4.21 -17.05
C ILE A 70 -1.12 -4.15 -17.64
N ASP A 71 -1.28 -3.70 -18.88
CA ASP A 71 -2.59 -3.60 -19.54
C ASP A 71 -3.24 -4.97 -19.70
N LYS A 72 -2.47 -5.97 -20.14
CA LYS A 72 -2.94 -7.35 -20.29
C LYS A 72 -3.43 -7.93 -18.96
N GLU A 73 -2.62 -7.84 -17.91
CA GLU A 73 -2.92 -8.42 -16.60
C GLU A 73 -4.08 -7.70 -15.90
N LEU A 74 -4.16 -6.36 -15.97
CA LEU A 74 -5.32 -5.63 -15.46
C LEU A 74 -6.60 -5.94 -16.26
N GLY A 75 -6.48 -6.33 -17.54
CA GLY A 75 -7.58 -6.88 -18.32
C GLY A 75 -8.11 -8.20 -17.73
N TRP A 76 -7.22 -9.08 -17.26
CA TRP A 76 -7.64 -10.29 -16.54
C TRP A 76 -8.34 -9.97 -15.23
N ALA A 77 -7.83 -9.01 -14.46
CA ALA A 77 -8.48 -8.54 -13.24
C ALA A 77 -9.90 -8.02 -13.49
N ALA A 78 -10.06 -7.18 -14.50
CA ALA A 78 -11.38 -6.67 -14.91
C ALA A 78 -12.31 -7.81 -15.32
N SER A 79 -11.80 -8.88 -15.94
CA SER A 79 -12.60 -10.07 -16.30
C SER A 79 -13.12 -10.86 -15.10
N LEU A 80 -12.56 -10.64 -13.93
CA LEU A 80 -13.02 -11.17 -12.63
C LEU A 80 -13.99 -10.20 -11.92
N GLY A 81 -14.22 -8.99 -12.47
CA GLY A 81 -14.94 -7.92 -11.80
C GLY A 81 -14.16 -7.24 -10.68
N MET A 82 -12.86 -7.43 -10.62
CA MET A 82 -11.98 -6.66 -9.73
C MET A 82 -11.99 -5.19 -10.15
N ASN A 83 -12.13 -4.30 -9.18
CA ASN A 83 -12.29 -2.86 -9.40
C ASN A 83 -11.26 -2.02 -8.62
N THR A 84 -10.36 -2.68 -7.91
CA THR A 84 -9.22 -2.05 -7.24
C THR A 84 -7.98 -2.94 -7.33
N MET A 85 -6.80 -2.32 -7.18
CA MET A 85 -5.51 -3.00 -7.00
C MET A 85 -4.71 -2.25 -5.95
N ARG A 86 -4.01 -2.95 -5.07
CA ARG A 86 -3.05 -2.33 -4.16
C ARG A 86 -1.65 -2.44 -4.76
N VAL A 87 -0.98 -1.30 -4.93
CA VAL A 87 0.25 -1.20 -5.72
C VAL A 87 1.29 -0.40 -4.98
N PHE A 88 2.51 -0.92 -4.94
CA PHE A 88 3.58 -0.41 -4.12
C PHE A 88 4.49 0.54 -4.91
N LEU A 89 4.73 1.71 -4.35
CA LEU A 89 5.68 2.69 -4.85
C LEU A 89 7.04 2.54 -4.14
N HIS A 90 8.02 3.37 -4.50
CA HIS A 90 9.33 3.34 -3.85
C HIS A 90 9.99 4.72 -3.86
N ASP A 91 10.55 5.14 -2.73
CA ASP A 91 11.14 6.46 -2.53
C ASP A 91 12.36 6.75 -3.44
N LEU A 92 13.14 5.71 -3.76
CA LEU A 92 14.29 5.84 -4.66
C LEU A 92 13.91 6.21 -6.09
N LEU A 93 12.70 5.86 -6.55
CA LEU A 93 12.21 6.24 -7.89
C LEU A 93 12.00 7.74 -8.00
N TRP A 94 11.49 8.34 -6.93
CA TRP A 94 11.35 9.80 -6.84
C TRP A 94 12.71 10.50 -6.81
N GLN A 95 13.63 9.96 -6.04
CA GLN A 95 15.00 10.48 -5.96
C GLN A 95 15.72 10.40 -7.31
N GLN A 96 15.52 9.31 -8.04
CA GLN A 96 16.17 9.07 -9.33
C GLN A 96 15.65 10.00 -10.43
N ASP A 97 14.33 10.04 -10.60
CA ASP A 97 13.65 10.78 -11.67
C ASP A 97 12.18 11.05 -11.28
N ALA A 98 11.95 12.05 -10.47
CA ALA A 98 10.60 12.39 -9.99
C ALA A 98 9.62 12.66 -11.14
N LYS A 99 10.04 13.39 -12.20
CA LYS A 99 9.17 13.72 -13.33
C LYS A 99 8.85 12.50 -14.20
N GLY A 100 9.83 11.66 -14.47
CA GLY A 100 9.62 10.41 -15.21
C GLY A 100 8.79 9.43 -14.42
N PHE A 101 9.01 9.31 -13.11
CA PHE A 101 8.19 8.48 -12.25
C PHE A 101 6.72 8.93 -12.24
N GLN A 102 6.44 10.24 -12.13
CA GLN A 102 5.09 10.78 -12.25
C GLN A 102 4.43 10.43 -13.59
N LYS A 103 5.17 10.53 -14.70
CA LYS A 103 4.65 10.15 -16.03
C LYS A 103 4.29 8.67 -16.10
N ARG A 104 5.12 7.77 -15.57
CA ARG A 104 4.86 6.33 -15.53
C ARG A 104 3.66 6.00 -14.65
N LEU A 105 3.55 6.65 -13.50
CA LEU A 105 2.39 6.51 -12.62
C LEU A 105 1.10 7.02 -13.30
N ASP A 106 1.14 8.16 -14.00
CA ASP A 106 -0.02 8.63 -14.79
C ASP A 106 -0.40 7.65 -15.91
N GLN A 107 0.58 7.05 -16.59
CA GLN A 107 0.33 6.01 -17.59
C GLN A 107 -0.32 4.76 -16.97
N PHE A 108 0.15 4.31 -15.82
CA PHE A 108 -0.46 3.23 -15.06
C PHE A 108 -1.91 3.56 -14.68
N LEU A 109 -2.17 4.77 -14.17
CA LEU A 109 -3.52 5.22 -13.84
C LEU A 109 -4.45 5.29 -15.06
N LYS A 110 -3.94 5.62 -16.25
CA LYS A 110 -4.71 5.54 -17.51
C LYS A 110 -5.08 4.10 -17.84
N ILE A 111 -4.17 3.15 -17.67
CA ILE A 111 -4.44 1.72 -17.87
C ILE A 111 -5.48 1.23 -16.84
N CYS A 112 -5.32 1.57 -15.57
CA CYS A 112 -6.30 1.25 -14.55
C CYS A 112 -7.70 1.78 -14.90
N ALA A 113 -7.79 3.05 -15.31
CA ALA A 113 -9.05 3.68 -15.69
C ALA A 113 -9.71 3.01 -16.92
N LYS A 114 -8.92 2.59 -17.91
CA LYS A 114 -9.39 1.78 -19.07
C LYS A 114 -10.12 0.52 -18.62
N HIS A 115 -9.60 -0.13 -17.57
CA HIS A 115 -10.15 -1.36 -16.97
C HIS A 115 -11.14 -1.11 -15.83
N LYS A 116 -11.51 0.16 -15.55
CA LYS A 116 -12.40 0.58 -14.45
C LYS A 116 -11.87 0.19 -13.05
N ILE A 117 -10.57 0.13 -12.92
CA ILE A 117 -9.84 -0.16 -11.68
C ILE A 117 -9.38 1.16 -11.06
N LYS A 118 -9.60 1.34 -9.75
CA LYS A 118 -9.04 2.46 -8.97
C LYS A 118 -7.98 1.90 -8.03
N PRO A 119 -6.68 2.13 -8.27
CA PRO A 119 -5.65 1.58 -7.39
C PRO A 119 -5.59 2.30 -6.04
N MET A 120 -5.22 1.54 -5.01
CA MET A 120 -4.72 2.00 -3.73
C MET A 120 -3.19 1.99 -3.81
N LEU A 121 -2.55 3.12 -3.57
CA LEU A 121 -1.11 3.30 -3.74
C LEU A 121 -0.41 3.26 -2.38
N VAL A 122 0.57 2.36 -2.24
CA VAL A 122 1.39 2.19 -1.03
C VAL A 122 2.64 3.04 -1.16
N LEU A 123 2.88 3.95 -0.20
CA LEU A 123 4.00 4.87 -0.24
C LEU A 123 5.29 4.23 0.30
N PHE A 124 5.20 3.62 1.49
CA PHE A 124 6.32 2.93 2.13
C PHE A 124 5.98 1.47 2.43
N ASP A 125 7.00 0.64 2.57
CA ASP A 125 6.88 -0.79 2.80
C ASP A 125 8.05 -1.29 3.65
N SER A 126 7.77 -2.04 4.70
CA SER A 126 8.81 -2.63 5.57
C SER A 126 9.07 -4.10 5.30
N VAL A 127 8.53 -4.64 4.18
CA VAL A 127 8.61 -6.08 3.88
C VAL A 127 9.77 -6.38 2.95
N TRP A 128 10.50 -7.32 3.29
CA TRP A 128 11.60 -8.18 2.89
C TRP A 128 12.94 -7.46 2.90
N ASP A 129 13.60 -7.28 1.76
CA ASP A 129 15.01 -6.86 1.68
C ASP A 129 15.19 -5.39 2.09
N PRO A 130 15.92 -5.10 3.19
CA PRO A 130 16.11 -3.75 3.71
C PRO A 130 17.17 -2.94 2.95
N HIS A 131 17.78 -3.49 1.90
CA HIS A 131 18.88 -2.85 1.15
C HIS A 131 18.52 -2.55 -0.31
N PRO A 132 17.51 -1.70 -0.58
CA PRO A 132 17.12 -1.37 -1.95
C PRO A 132 18.23 -0.66 -2.71
N GLN A 133 18.38 -1.00 -3.99
CA GLN A 133 19.33 -0.37 -4.91
C GLN A 133 18.68 -0.12 -6.26
N LEU A 134 18.89 1.09 -6.82
CA LEU A 134 18.46 1.43 -8.18
C LEU A 134 19.24 0.63 -9.24
N GLY A 135 18.71 0.61 -10.45
CA GLY A 135 19.31 -0.08 -11.59
C GLY A 135 18.77 -1.50 -11.76
N LYS A 136 19.55 -2.33 -12.46
CA LYS A 136 19.16 -3.72 -12.76
C LYS A 136 18.92 -4.50 -11.46
N GLN A 137 17.72 -5.03 -11.32
CA GLN A 137 17.37 -5.85 -10.17
C GLN A 137 17.95 -7.26 -10.30
N ARG A 138 18.29 -7.85 -9.16
CA ARG A 138 18.76 -9.24 -9.11
C ARG A 138 17.64 -10.21 -9.52
N ALA A 139 18.02 -11.38 -10.00
CA ALA A 139 17.08 -12.47 -10.17
C ALA A 139 16.51 -12.92 -8.81
N PRO A 140 15.29 -13.48 -8.77
CA PRO A 140 14.76 -14.08 -7.57
C PRO A 140 15.66 -15.25 -7.12
N LYS A 141 15.73 -15.50 -5.82
CA LYS A 141 16.31 -16.75 -5.30
C LYS A 141 15.43 -17.89 -5.79
N PRO A 142 15.98 -18.88 -6.55
CA PRO A 142 15.16 -19.97 -7.06
C PRO A 142 14.38 -20.68 -5.96
N GLY A 143 13.09 -20.87 -6.16
CA GLY A 143 12.24 -21.60 -5.24
C GLY A 143 11.93 -20.89 -3.91
N VAL A 144 12.18 -19.57 -3.79
CA VAL A 144 11.97 -18.80 -2.56
C VAL A 144 10.94 -17.70 -2.75
N HIS A 145 9.91 -17.73 -1.94
CA HIS A 145 8.81 -16.76 -1.90
C HIS A 145 9.32 -15.32 -1.78
N ASN A 146 8.90 -14.47 -2.69
CA ASN A 146 9.06 -13.01 -2.66
C ASN A 146 10.48 -12.51 -2.29
N SER A 147 11.50 -13.27 -2.68
CA SER A 147 12.87 -13.08 -2.23
C SER A 147 13.56 -11.81 -2.76
N GLY A 148 12.98 -11.16 -3.74
CA GLY A 148 13.50 -9.93 -4.34
C GLY A 148 12.74 -8.67 -3.99
N TRP A 149 11.70 -8.76 -3.18
CA TRP A 149 10.90 -7.60 -2.76
C TRP A 149 11.70 -6.67 -1.85
N LEU A 150 11.49 -5.36 -1.98
CA LEU A 150 12.35 -4.34 -1.35
C LEU A 150 11.59 -3.49 -0.36
N GLN A 151 12.25 -3.12 0.72
CA GLN A 151 11.72 -2.11 1.65
C GLN A 151 11.86 -0.70 1.09
N SER A 152 10.88 0.14 1.39
CA SER A 152 10.89 1.58 1.17
C SER A 152 10.31 2.27 2.41
N PRO A 153 11.06 3.10 3.15
CA PRO A 153 12.50 3.34 2.97
C PRO A 153 13.31 2.12 3.36
N GLY A 154 14.47 1.93 2.71
CA GLY A 154 15.42 0.90 3.14
C GLY A 154 16.09 1.24 4.48
N ALA A 155 16.73 0.25 5.11
CA ALA A 155 17.34 0.36 6.44
C ALA A 155 18.26 1.58 6.58
N LYS A 156 19.08 1.86 5.55
CA LYS A 156 19.98 3.03 5.56
C LYS A 156 19.23 4.35 5.69
N ALA A 157 18.14 4.52 4.95
CA ALA A 157 17.37 5.76 5.00
C ALA A 157 16.50 5.85 6.26
N LEU A 158 16.05 4.71 6.78
CA LEU A 158 15.28 4.65 8.03
C LEU A 158 16.14 5.01 9.25
N THR A 159 17.43 4.62 9.27
CA THR A 159 18.35 4.87 10.40
C THR A 159 19.07 6.22 10.33
N ASP A 160 19.00 6.92 9.21
CA ASP A 160 19.68 8.20 8.99
C ASP A 160 18.67 9.36 8.90
N GLU A 161 18.49 10.09 9.99
CA GLU A 161 17.55 11.22 10.03
C GLU A 161 17.85 12.31 8.98
N SER A 162 19.09 12.42 8.50
CA SER A 162 19.42 13.36 7.42
C SER A 162 18.68 13.04 6.11
N GLN A 163 18.20 11.78 5.94
CA GLN A 163 17.40 11.34 4.80
C GLN A 163 15.91 11.71 4.91
N TYR A 164 15.44 12.10 6.09
CA TYR A 164 14.00 12.32 6.31
C TYR A 164 13.46 13.50 5.48
N GLY A 165 14.28 14.53 5.21
CA GLY A 165 13.91 15.60 4.27
C GLY A 165 13.66 15.08 2.84
N ARG A 166 14.42 14.08 2.39
CA ARG A 166 14.23 13.42 1.09
C ARG A 166 12.97 12.55 1.09
N LEU A 167 12.73 11.81 2.17
CA LEU A 167 11.51 11.00 2.33
C LEU A 167 10.25 11.87 2.37
N GLU A 168 10.31 13.00 3.08
CA GLU A 168 9.25 14.01 3.08
C GLU A 168 8.97 14.55 1.67
N ALA A 169 10.03 14.91 0.94
CA ALA A 169 9.91 15.41 -0.44
C ALA A 169 9.27 14.37 -1.37
N TYR A 170 9.59 13.09 -1.20
CA TYR A 170 8.94 11.99 -1.92
C TYR A 170 7.45 11.90 -1.60
N VAL A 171 7.08 11.78 -0.32
CA VAL A 171 5.68 11.62 0.09
C VAL A 171 4.84 12.82 -0.35
N LYS A 172 5.29 14.04 -0.01
CA LYS A 172 4.59 15.27 -0.41
C LYS A 172 4.51 15.42 -1.93
N GLY A 173 5.60 15.12 -2.63
CA GLY A 173 5.68 15.27 -4.07
C GLY A 173 4.73 14.33 -4.82
N VAL A 174 4.75 13.04 -4.48
CA VAL A 174 3.87 12.04 -5.11
C VAL A 174 2.41 12.34 -4.79
N VAL A 175 2.08 12.52 -3.51
CA VAL A 175 0.69 12.77 -3.11
C VAL A 175 0.17 14.08 -3.69
N SER A 176 0.97 15.17 -3.70
CA SER A 176 0.56 16.46 -4.30
C SER A 176 0.30 16.36 -5.80
N ALA A 177 1.11 15.59 -6.53
CA ALA A 177 0.96 15.42 -7.97
C ALA A 177 -0.39 14.79 -8.35
N PHE A 178 -0.97 13.99 -7.45
CA PHE A 178 -2.21 13.23 -7.69
C PHE A 178 -3.29 13.49 -6.62
N ALA A 179 -3.16 14.55 -5.81
CA ALA A 179 -4.04 14.84 -4.68
C ALA A 179 -5.53 14.92 -5.04
N LYS A 180 -5.86 15.34 -6.27
CA LYS A 180 -7.24 15.46 -6.76
C LYS A 180 -7.59 14.44 -7.85
N ASP A 181 -6.74 13.44 -8.05
CA ASP A 181 -6.94 12.44 -9.10
C ASP A 181 -7.96 11.40 -8.69
N LYS A 182 -9.13 11.43 -9.31
CA LYS A 182 -10.26 10.53 -9.02
C LYS A 182 -10.03 9.09 -9.46
N ARG A 183 -8.94 8.81 -10.20
CA ARG A 183 -8.54 7.46 -10.59
C ARG A 183 -7.93 6.69 -9.41
N ILE A 184 -7.40 7.38 -8.38
CA ILE A 184 -6.83 6.78 -7.18
C ILE A 184 -7.93 6.56 -6.15
N LEU A 185 -7.96 5.35 -5.56
CA LEU A 185 -8.90 4.98 -4.51
C LEU A 185 -8.48 5.57 -3.16
N ALA A 186 -7.26 5.27 -2.73
CA ALA A 186 -6.73 5.61 -1.42
C ALA A 186 -5.19 5.63 -1.43
N TRP A 187 -4.60 6.20 -0.39
CA TRP A 187 -3.17 6.14 -0.11
C TRP A 187 -2.95 5.28 1.12
N ASP A 188 -2.14 4.24 0.98
CA ASP A 188 -1.60 3.46 2.07
C ASP A 188 -0.22 4.02 2.40
N VAL A 189 -0.10 4.67 3.54
CA VAL A 189 1.13 5.43 3.82
C VAL A 189 2.31 4.54 4.16
N TRP A 190 2.04 3.33 4.71
CA TRP A 190 3.10 2.37 5.03
C TRP A 190 2.55 0.96 5.20
N ASN A 191 3.06 0.01 4.43
CA ASN A 191 2.77 -1.41 4.59
C ASN A 191 3.60 -2.03 5.72
N GLU A 192 2.92 -2.68 6.68
CA GLU A 192 3.54 -3.45 7.77
C GLU A 192 4.75 -2.74 8.41
N PRO A 193 4.57 -1.50 8.91
CA PRO A 193 5.69 -0.59 9.22
C PRO A 193 6.74 -1.20 10.14
N GLU A 194 6.34 -1.96 11.16
CA GLU A 194 7.21 -2.56 12.17
C GLU A 194 7.58 -4.02 11.89
N ASN A 195 7.43 -4.49 10.63
CA ASN A 195 7.79 -5.86 10.26
C ASN A 195 9.31 -6.06 10.34
N LEU A 196 9.73 -7.02 11.16
CA LEU A 196 11.14 -7.36 11.40
C LEU A 196 11.67 -8.45 10.46
N ASN A 197 10.85 -8.98 9.55
CA ASN A 197 11.24 -9.98 8.54
C ASN A 197 12.04 -11.18 9.12
N ARG A 198 11.67 -11.64 10.31
CA ARG A 198 12.46 -12.60 11.11
C ARG A 198 12.78 -13.90 10.37
N ALA A 199 11.86 -14.37 9.53
CA ALA A 199 12.02 -15.60 8.76
C ALA A 199 12.92 -15.44 7.51
N SER A 200 13.31 -14.21 7.15
CA SER A 200 14.00 -13.92 5.89
C SER A 200 15.22 -13.01 6.07
N TYR A 201 14.99 -11.72 6.30
CA TYR A 201 16.02 -10.68 6.41
C TYR A 201 16.23 -10.19 7.85
N GLY A 202 15.69 -10.85 8.86
CA GLY A 202 15.67 -10.37 10.25
C GLY A 202 17.03 -10.01 10.83
N THR A 203 18.10 -10.71 10.43
CA THR A 203 19.48 -10.40 10.87
C THR A 203 20.08 -9.15 10.22
N GLN A 204 19.41 -8.61 9.19
CA GLN A 204 19.84 -7.43 8.45
C GLN A 204 19.00 -6.19 8.80
N GLU A 205 17.97 -6.37 9.60
CA GLU A 205 17.13 -5.28 10.06
C GLU A 205 17.85 -4.42 11.11
N PRO A 206 17.59 -3.11 11.15
CA PRO A 206 18.07 -2.27 12.24
C PRO A 206 17.55 -2.79 13.59
N PRO A 207 18.40 -2.91 14.63
CA PRO A 207 17.99 -3.47 15.90
C PRO A 207 16.90 -2.65 16.63
N ASN A 208 16.80 -1.35 16.30
CA ASN A 208 15.81 -0.42 16.82
C ASN A 208 14.73 -0.04 15.79
N LYS A 209 14.49 -0.87 14.77
CA LYS A 209 13.55 -0.58 13.67
C LYS A 209 12.17 -0.13 14.16
N VAL A 210 11.60 -0.83 15.15
CA VAL A 210 10.28 -0.51 15.69
C VAL A 210 10.22 0.93 16.22
N ALA A 211 11.20 1.32 17.03
CA ALA A 211 11.25 2.68 17.60
C ALA A 211 11.44 3.76 16.52
N LEU A 212 12.21 3.46 15.45
CA LEU A 212 12.38 4.38 14.32
C LEU A 212 11.06 4.54 13.55
N VAL A 213 10.33 3.46 13.37
CA VAL A 213 9.02 3.45 12.72
C VAL A 213 8.00 4.23 13.54
N ASP A 214 7.93 3.99 14.85
CA ASP A 214 7.02 4.73 15.75
C ASP A 214 7.24 6.24 15.69
N ALA A 215 8.50 6.66 15.57
CA ALA A 215 8.84 8.07 15.44
C ALA A 215 8.54 8.64 14.04
N LEU A 216 8.60 7.83 12.99
CA LEU A 216 8.48 8.28 11.59
C LEU A 216 7.05 8.17 11.04
N LEU A 217 6.28 7.13 11.42
CA LEU A 217 4.94 6.88 10.88
C LEU A 217 3.97 8.06 11.04
N PRO A 218 3.87 8.73 12.20
CA PRO A 218 3.04 9.94 12.33
C PRO A 218 3.49 11.07 11.40
N LYS A 219 4.80 11.22 11.18
CA LYS A 219 5.34 12.22 10.25
C LYS A 219 4.93 11.90 8.80
N VAL A 220 4.94 10.62 8.41
CA VAL A 220 4.51 10.20 7.06
C VAL A 220 3.04 10.53 6.82
N PHE A 221 2.15 10.27 7.78
CA PHE A 221 0.76 10.72 7.72
C PHE A 221 0.67 12.25 7.58
N ALA A 222 1.42 13.00 8.39
CA ALA A 222 1.42 14.46 8.34
C ALA A 222 1.92 14.98 6.98
N TRP A 223 2.96 14.39 6.40
CA TRP A 223 3.47 14.74 5.08
C TRP A 223 2.44 14.48 3.96
N ALA A 224 1.78 13.32 4.00
CA ALA A 224 0.73 12.99 3.05
C ALA A 224 -0.47 13.96 3.19
N ARG A 225 -0.89 14.29 4.41
CA ARG A 225 -1.98 15.24 4.67
C ARG A 225 -1.64 16.67 4.23
N ALA A 226 -0.38 17.08 4.34
CA ALA A 226 0.07 18.39 3.89
C ALA A 226 -0.15 18.61 2.37
N ALA A 227 -0.19 17.53 1.59
CA ALA A 227 -0.54 17.55 0.17
C ALA A 227 -2.05 17.72 -0.10
N LYS A 228 -2.89 17.69 0.93
CA LYS A 228 -4.37 17.85 0.88
C LYS A 228 -5.04 16.91 -0.13
N PRO A 229 -4.81 15.58 -0.04
CA PRO A 229 -5.44 14.64 -0.94
C PRO A 229 -6.96 14.59 -0.73
N THR A 230 -7.70 14.36 -1.81
CA THR A 230 -9.14 14.07 -1.76
C THR A 230 -9.44 12.59 -1.54
N GLN A 231 -8.43 11.76 -1.54
CA GLN A 231 -8.47 10.34 -1.24
C GLN A 231 -8.16 10.12 0.25
N PRO A 232 -8.71 9.08 0.88
CA PRO A 232 -8.38 8.74 2.27
C PRO A 232 -6.96 8.22 2.43
N LEU A 233 -6.38 8.46 3.61
CA LEU A 233 -5.11 7.91 4.05
C LEU A 233 -5.35 6.74 5.00
N THR A 234 -4.49 5.72 4.96
CA THR A 234 -4.50 4.61 5.91
C THR A 234 -3.11 4.01 6.08
N ALA A 235 -2.92 3.25 7.15
CA ALA A 235 -1.87 2.23 7.31
C ALA A 235 -2.50 1.02 8.01
N GLY A 236 -2.19 -0.19 7.54
CA GLY A 236 -2.95 -1.38 7.91
C GLY A 236 -2.45 -2.08 9.17
N LEU A 237 -3.38 -2.41 10.06
CA LEU A 237 -3.15 -3.37 11.14
C LEU A 237 -2.86 -4.75 10.54
N TRP A 238 -1.81 -5.45 10.97
CA TRP A 238 -1.45 -6.72 10.33
C TRP A 238 -1.14 -7.87 11.31
N LYS A 239 -0.82 -7.57 12.55
CA LYS A 239 -0.51 -8.57 13.60
C LYS A 239 -1.10 -8.14 14.93
N GLY A 240 -1.12 -9.04 15.91
CA GLY A 240 -1.53 -8.75 17.28
C GLY A 240 -3.00 -9.03 17.58
N ASP A 241 -3.39 -8.63 18.77
CA ASP A 241 -4.75 -8.75 19.29
C ASP A 241 -5.42 -7.37 19.34
N TRP A 242 -6.37 -7.16 18.44
CA TRP A 242 -7.10 -5.89 18.32
C TRP A 242 -8.42 -5.88 19.10
N SER A 243 -8.65 -6.81 20.02
CA SER A 243 -9.95 -6.98 20.68
C SER A 243 -10.28 -5.86 21.67
N SER A 244 -9.29 -5.10 22.16
CA SER A 244 -9.49 -3.91 22.99
C SER A 244 -8.36 -2.90 22.78
N GLU A 245 -8.56 -1.64 23.22
CA GLU A 245 -7.57 -0.56 23.10
C GLU A 245 -6.30 -0.85 23.91
N GLU A 246 -6.43 -1.53 25.04
CA GLU A 246 -5.30 -1.88 25.93
C GLU A 246 -4.35 -2.89 25.31
N LYS A 247 -4.88 -3.73 24.38
CA LYS A 247 -4.11 -4.76 23.70
C LYS A 247 -3.41 -4.29 22.43
N LEU A 248 -3.78 -3.11 21.94
CA LEU A 248 -3.12 -2.51 20.81
C LEU A 248 -1.66 -2.18 21.12
N SER A 249 -0.76 -2.52 20.21
CA SER A 249 0.62 -2.05 20.24
C SER A 249 0.70 -0.52 20.10
N ALA A 250 1.88 0.06 20.23
CA ALA A 250 2.08 1.49 19.98
C ALA A 250 1.81 1.83 18.52
N GLU A 251 2.28 0.99 17.61
CA GLU A 251 2.10 1.10 16.16
C GLU A 251 0.64 0.98 15.77
N ASP A 252 -0.09 -0.03 16.32
CA ASP A 252 -1.53 -0.19 16.08
C ASP A 252 -2.30 1.07 16.46
N LYS A 253 -1.99 1.66 17.63
CA LYS A 253 -2.62 2.90 18.10
C LYS A 253 -2.38 4.06 17.13
N ILE A 254 -1.17 4.21 16.59
CA ILE A 254 -0.85 5.22 15.59
C ILE A 254 -1.67 4.96 14.32
N MET A 255 -1.66 3.72 13.81
CA MET A 255 -2.38 3.35 12.59
C MET A 255 -3.88 3.61 12.73
N VAL A 256 -4.48 3.22 13.85
CA VAL A 256 -5.90 3.49 14.10
C VAL A 256 -6.19 4.99 14.27
N ALA A 257 -5.33 5.72 15.00
CA ALA A 257 -5.57 7.15 15.29
C ALA A 257 -5.40 8.03 14.05
N GLU A 258 -4.47 7.70 13.15
CA GLU A 258 -4.14 8.54 11.99
C GLU A 258 -4.92 8.17 10.73
N SER A 259 -5.43 6.95 10.59
CA SER A 259 -6.11 6.47 9.38
C SER A 259 -7.51 7.04 9.21
N ASP A 260 -7.83 7.51 8.01
CA ASP A 260 -9.18 7.96 7.65
C ASP A 260 -10.14 6.77 7.53
N VAL A 261 -9.67 5.65 7.00
CA VAL A 261 -10.35 4.36 6.89
C VAL A 261 -9.46 3.31 7.55
N ILE A 262 -10.03 2.27 8.14
CA ILE A 262 -9.24 1.22 8.80
C ILE A 262 -8.89 0.13 7.79
N SER A 263 -7.62 -0.01 7.47
CA SER A 263 -7.13 -1.16 6.71
C SER A 263 -6.51 -2.21 7.63
N PHE A 264 -6.53 -3.47 7.18
CA PHE A 264 -5.99 -4.57 7.95
C PHE A 264 -5.61 -5.75 7.06
N HIS A 265 -4.72 -6.62 7.57
CA HIS A 265 -4.39 -7.91 6.96
C HIS A 265 -4.98 -9.06 7.78
N SER A 266 -5.37 -10.14 7.10
CA SER A 266 -5.81 -11.35 7.77
C SER A 266 -5.56 -12.59 6.91
N TYR A 267 -4.53 -13.34 7.26
CA TYR A 267 -4.24 -14.64 6.65
C TYR A 267 -4.85 -15.80 7.46
N GLU A 268 -5.97 -15.53 8.11
CA GLU A 268 -6.69 -16.48 8.94
C GLU A 268 -7.86 -17.14 8.16
N ASN A 269 -8.41 -18.23 8.67
CA ASN A 269 -9.61 -18.84 8.08
C ASN A 269 -10.83 -17.92 8.18
N GLY A 270 -11.88 -18.24 7.41
CA GLY A 270 -13.05 -17.36 7.27
C GLY A 270 -13.74 -17.00 8.59
N ALA A 271 -13.79 -17.90 9.57
CA ALA A 271 -14.41 -17.62 10.87
C ALA A 271 -13.61 -16.58 11.68
N LYS A 272 -12.30 -16.70 11.71
CA LYS A 272 -11.42 -15.71 12.35
C LYS A 272 -11.39 -14.40 11.58
N PHE A 273 -11.42 -14.46 10.25
CA PHE A 273 -11.55 -13.27 9.41
C PHE A 273 -12.82 -12.49 9.75
N GLU A 274 -13.97 -13.16 9.89
CA GLU A 274 -15.21 -12.52 10.33
C GLU A 274 -15.07 -11.90 11.72
N GLN A 275 -14.43 -12.60 12.64
CA GLN A 275 -14.17 -12.07 13.99
C GLN A 275 -13.30 -10.80 13.96
N ARG A 276 -12.26 -10.74 13.10
CA ARG A 276 -11.45 -9.54 12.90
C ARG A 276 -12.31 -8.36 12.43
N ILE A 277 -13.18 -8.60 11.45
CA ILE A 277 -14.10 -7.57 10.96
C ILE A 277 -15.00 -7.05 12.08
N GLN A 278 -15.65 -7.94 12.82
CA GLN A 278 -16.54 -7.57 13.93
C GLN A 278 -15.79 -6.77 15.01
N THR A 279 -14.56 -7.16 15.31
CA THR A 279 -13.69 -6.45 16.24
C THR A 279 -13.41 -5.02 15.79
N LEU A 280 -13.08 -4.83 14.50
CA LEU A 280 -12.71 -3.52 13.95
C LEU A 280 -13.91 -2.60 13.68
N GLN A 281 -15.13 -3.14 13.61
CA GLN A 281 -16.34 -2.31 13.45
C GLN A 281 -16.55 -1.30 14.59
N ARG A 282 -15.94 -1.51 15.78
CA ARG A 282 -16.00 -0.55 16.90
C ARG A 282 -15.47 0.84 16.56
N TYR A 283 -14.59 0.96 15.55
CA TYR A 283 -14.05 2.24 15.13
C TYR A 283 -15.03 3.06 14.26
N ASN A 284 -16.20 2.50 13.92
CA ASN A 284 -17.24 3.16 13.13
C ASN A 284 -16.70 3.79 11.83
N ARG A 285 -15.70 3.16 11.20
CA ARG A 285 -15.06 3.57 9.95
C ARG A 285 -15.11 2.46 8.90
N PRO A 286 -15.03 2.79 7.60
CA PRO A 286 -14.92 1.78 6.56
C PRO A 286 -13.73 0.84 6.80
N LEU A 287 -13.93 -0.45 6.55
CA LEU A 287 -12.91 -1.48 6.70
C LEU A 287 -12.41 -1.94 5.33
N LEU A 288 -11.10 -1.99 5.17
CA LEU A 288 -10.42 -2.48 3.98
C LEU A 288 -9.45 -3.60 4.38
N CYS A 289 -9.77 -4.85 4.04
CA CYS A 289 -8.79 -5.94 4.12
C CYS A 289 -7.84 -5.82 2.94
N THR A 290 -6.65 -5.32 3.20
CA THR A 290 -5.65 -5.01 2.18
C THR A 290 -4.73 -6.19 1.87
N GLU A 291 -4.76 -7.24 2.71
CA GLU A 291 -4.15 -8.53 2.42
C GLU A 291 -4.93 -9.68 3.06
N TYR A 292 -5.18 -10.70 2.28
CA TYR A 292 -5.70 -12.00 2.69
C TYR A 292 -5.34 -13.03 1.63
N MET A 293 -5.72 -14.26 1.81
CA MET A 293 -5.56 -15.40 0.92
C MET A 293 -4.11 -15.94 0.91
N ALA A 294 -3.92 -16.94 1.71
CA ALA A 294 -2.77 -17.83 1.73
C ALA A 294 -3.30 -19.25 1.94
N ARG A 295 -3.44 -20.00 0.85
CA ARG A 295 -4.17 -21.31 0.87
C ARG A 295 -3.60 -22.29 1.89
N GLY A 296 -2.25 -22.35 2.00
CA GLY A 296 -1.58 -23.21 2.98
C GLY A 296 -1.83 -22.79 4.45
N ALA A 297 -2.22 -21.55 4.70
CA ALA A 297 -2.60 -21.02 6.01
C ALA A 297 -4.13 -21.07 6.25
N GLN A 298 -4.89 -21.75 5.38
CA GLN A 298 -6.36 -21.86 5.42
C GLN A 298 -7.10 -20.51 5.19
N SER A 299 -6.42 -19.46 4.75
CA SER A 299 -7.03 -18.24 4.28
C SER A 299 -7.32 -18.41 2.80
N THR A 300 -8.59 -18.57 2.43
CA THR A 300 -9.02 -18.91 1.07
C THR A 300 -10.07 -17.94 0.55
N PHE A 301 -10.28 -17.92 -0.77
CA PHE A 301 -11.34 -17.13 -1.37
C PHE A 301 -12.72 -17.55 -0.86
N GLU A 302 -12.97 -18.86 -0.72
CA GLU A 302 -14.23 -19.42 -0.26
C GLU A 302 -14.53 -19.04 1.20
N GLY A 303 -13.48 -18.97 2.04
CA GLY A 303 -13.63 -18.60 3.44
C GLY A 303 -13.80 -17.10 3.63
N SER A 304 -13.11 -16.27 2.86
CA SER A 304 -12.98 -14.83 3.14
C SER A 304 -13.90 -13.94 2.29
N LEU A 305 -14.02 -14.18 0.97
CA LEU A 305 -14.76 -13.28 0.09
C LEU A 305 -16.27 -13.17 0.38
N PRO A 306 -17.01 -14.27 0.66
CA PRO A 306 -18.41 -14.16 1.05
C PRO A 306 -18.61 -13.33 2.32
N VAL A 307 -17.70 -13.48 3.29
CA VAL A 307 -17.69 -12.71 4.53
C VAL A 307 -17.42 -11.23 4.24
N ALA A 308 -16.37 -10.92 3.47
CA ALA A 308 -16.07 -9.54 3.06
C ALA A 308 -17.26 -8.88 2.36
N LYS A 309 -17.94 -9.60 1.46
CA LYS A 309 -19.15 -9.11 0.78
C LYS A 309 -20.28 -8.85 1.76
N LYS A 310 -20.55 -9.78 2.69
CA LYS A 310 -21.60 -9.66 3.72
C LYS A 310 -21.45 -8.37 4.52
N TYR A 311 -20.24 -8.04 4.91
CA TYR A 311 -19.95 -6.85 5.72
C TYR A 311 -19.58 -5.61 4.87
N LYS A 312 -19.62 -5.72 3.53
CA LYS A 312 -19.14 -4.68 2.61
C LYS A 312 -17.70 -4.21 2.93
N VAL A 313 -16.83 -5.13 3.32
CA VAL A 313 -15.41 -4.87 3.54
C VAL A 313 -14.69 -4.98 2.20
N ALA A 314 -13.82 -4.01 1.87
CA ALA A 314 -12.94 -4.13 0.71
C ALA A 314 -12.02 -5.33 0.89
N ALA A 315 -11.77 -6.12 -0.17
CA ALA A 315 -10.96 -7.33 -0.10
C ALA A 315 -9.92 -7.36 -1.22
N MET A 316 -8.64 -7.27 -0.86
CA MET A 316 -7.50 -7.32 -1.78
C MET A 316 -6.61 -8.50 -1.40
N ASN A 317 -6.65 -9.57 -2.19
CA ASN A 317 -5.81 -10.74 -1.91
C ASN A 317 -4.34 -10.44 -2.21
N TRP A 318 -3.42 -11.13 -1.52
CA TRP A 318 -2.01 -11.12 -1.88
C TRP A 318 -1.78 -11.99 -3.11
N GLY A 319 -0.99 -11.48 -4.10
CA GLY A 319 -0.68 -12.16 -5.33
C GLY A 319 -1.82 -12.14 -6.38
N PHE A 320 -1.44 -12.03 -7.66
CA PHE A 320 -2.40 -12.00 -8.76
C PHE A 320 -1.96 -12.88 -9.93
N VAL A 321 -0.77 -12.66 -10.49
CA VAL A 321 -0.20 -13.45 -11.59
C VAL A 321 1.15 -14.01 -11.16
N MET A 322 1.34 -15.31 -11.32
CA MET A 322 2.61 -15.97 -11.08
C MET A 322 3.73 -15.32 -11.92
N GLY A 323 4.81 -14.95 -11.25
CA GLY A 323 5.89 -14.23 -11.92
C GLY A 323 7.20 -14.26 -11.11
N LYS A 324 8.04 -13.25 -11.36
CA LYS A 324 9.34 -13.12 -10.72
C LYS A 324 9.29 -12.97 -9.20
N THR A 325 8.17 -12.51 -8.64
CA THR A 325 7.97 -12.46 -7.18
C THR A 325 7.94 -13.84 -6.54
N GLN A 326 7.57 -14.90 -7.28
CA GLN A 326 7.41 -16.26 -6.77
C GLN A 326 6.46 -16.36 -5.57
N THR A 327 5.44 -15.50 -5.47
CA THR A 327 4.49 -15.48 -4.35
C THR A 327 3.51 -16.67 -4.37
N HIS A 328 3.49 -17.46 -5.46
CA HIS A 328 2.81 -18.76 -5.47
C HIS A 328 3.46 -19.80 -4.53
N LEU A 329 4.74 -19.62 -4.16
CA LEU A 329 5.44 -20.50 -3.24
C LEU A 329 5.03 -20.25 -1.78
N PRO A 330 5.01 -21.28 -0.92
CA PRO A 330 4.76 -21.14 0.51
C PRO A 330 5.84 -20.33 1.24
N TRP A 331 5.49 -19.78 2.39
CA TRP A 331 6.43 -18.99 3.22
C TRP A 331 7.58 -19.82 3.79
N ASP A 332 7.39 -21.13 4.03
CA ASP A 332 8.45 -22.04 4.46
C ASP A 332 9.56 -22.22 3.42
N SER A 333 9.37 -21.73 2.20
CA SER A 333 10.39 -21.71 1.15
C SER A 333 11.66 -20.92 1.54
N TRP A 334 11.58 -20.04 2.53
CA TRP A 334 12.75 -19.39 3.09
C TRP A 334 13.67 -20.32 3.85
N GLU A 335 13.13 -21.39 4.43
CA GLU A 335 13.87 -22.47 5.10
C GLU A 335 14.13 -23.66 4.16
N LYS A 336 13.17 -23.96 3.30
CA LYS A 336 13.18 -25.14 2.41
C LYS A 336 12.80 -24.75 0.99
N PRO A 337 13.71 -24.18 0.19
CA PRO A 337 13.41 -23.73 -1.17
C PRO A 337 12.80 -24.79 -2.07
N TYR A 338 11.84 -24.40 -2.91
CA TYR A 338 11.18 -25.25 -3.89
C TYR A 338 11.91 -25.20 -5.24
N VAL A 339 13.14 -25.70 -5.30
CA VAL A 339 13.98 -25.64 -6.52
C VAL A 339 13.64 -26.78 -7.48
N ASP A 340 13.52 -28.00 -6.94
CA ASP A 340 13.37 -29.24 -7.74
C ASP A 340 11.95 -29.82 -7.64
N ARG A 341 11.02 -29.07 -7.09
CA ARG A 341 9.62 -29.50 -6.90
C ARG A 341 8.67 -28.30 -6.93
N GLU A 342 7.47 -28.54 -7.39
CA GLU A 342 6.36 -27.59 -7.21
C GLU A 342 5.75 -27.76 -5.80
N PRO A 343 5.21 -26.69 -5.20
CA PRO A 343 4.45 -26.81 -3.97
C PRO A 343 3.16 -27.60 -4.23
N THR A 344 2.72 -28.41 -3.25
CA THR A 344 1.45 -29.17 -3.33
C THR A 344 0.27 -28.23 -3.56
N ILE A 345 0.35 -27.00 -3.02
CA ILE A 345 -0.65 -25.95 -3.21
C ILE A 345 0.06 -24.61 -3.39
N TRP A 346 -0.38 -23.81 -4.37
CA TRP A 346 0.07 -22.43 -4.47
C TRP A 346 -0.45 -21.60 -3.30
N PHE A 347 0.45 -20.86 -2.68
CA PHE A 347 0.09 -20.08 -1.50
C PHE A 347 -0.82 -18.92 -1.85
N HIS A 348 -0.42 -18.16 -2.85
CA HIS A 348 -1.16 -17.00 -3.38
C HIS A 348 -1.43 -17.21 -4.89
N GLU A 349 -1.58 -16.17 -5.64
CA GLU A 349 -1.79 -16.11 -7.09
C GLU A 349 -3.09 -16.74 -7.59
N ILE A 350 -3.66 -16.08 -8.58
CA ILE A 350 -4.89 -16.51 -9.26
C ILE A 350 -4.55 -17.11 -10.64
N PHE A 351 -3.63 -16.45 -11.35
CA PHE A 351 -3.30 -16.79 -12.72
C PHE A 351 -1.87 -17.27 -12.91
N ARG A 352 -1.69 -18.15 -13.90
CA ARG A 352 -0.40 -18.47 -14.50
C ARG A 352 0.05 -17.31 -15.40
N PRO A 353 1.32 -17.28 -15.87
CA PRO A 353 1.83 -16.20 -16.72
C PRO A 353 1.11 -16.06 -18.07
N ASP A 354 0.45 -17.12 -18.54
CA ASP A 354 -0.33 -17.13 -19.76
C ASP A 354 -1.80 -16.70 -19.56
N GLY A 355 -2.21 -16.41 -18.31
CA GLY A 355 -3.56 -16.02 -17.94
C GLY A 355 -4.50 -17.20 -17.68
N THR A 356 -4.01 -18.43 -17.69
CA THR A 356 -4.82 -19.57 -17.25
C THR A 356 -4.97 -19.58 -15.73
N PRO A 357 -6.18 -19.83 -15.19
CA PRO A 357 -6.38 -19.91 -13.74
C PRO A 357 -5.58 -21.04 -13.11
N TYR A 358 -5.00 -20.79 -11.93
CA TYR A 358 -4.47 -21.88 -11.13
C TYR A 358 -5.61 -22.82 -10.68
N ARG A 359 -6.71 -22.23 -10.19
CA ARG A 359 -7.94 -22.92 -9.81
C ARG A 359 -9.15 -22.28 -10.48
N PRO A 360 -9.74 -22.92 -11.52
CA PRO A 360 -10.90 -22.38 -12.21
C PRO A 360 -12.10 -22.09 -11.28
N GLU A 361 -12.30 -22.94 -10.25
CA GLU A 361 -13.38 -22.79 -9.28
C GLU A 361 -13.29 -21.49 -8.46
N GLU A 362 -12.07 -21.04 -8.12
CA GLU A 362 -11.88 -19.77 -7.42
C GLU A 362 -12.21 -18.57 -8.33
N VAL A 363 -11.84 -18.65 -9.60
CA VAL A 363 -12.21 -17.63 -10.61
C VAL A 363 -13.72 -17.54 -10.78
N GLU A 364 -14.41 -18.68 -10.81
CA GLU A 364 -15.87 -18.72 -10.88
C GLU A 364 -16.52 -18.12 -9.62
N LEU A 365 -16.00 -18.43 -8.45
CA LEU A 365 -16.45 -17.86 -7.18
C LEU A 365 -16.29 -16.33 -7.20
N ILE A 366 -15.10 -15.82 -7.55
CA ILE A 366 -14.85 -14.37 -7.60
C ILE A 366 -15.86 -13.71 -8.55
N ARG A 367 -16.04 -14.22 -9.77
CA ARG A 367 -17.00 -13.72 -10.76
C ARG A 367 -18.43 -13.72 -10.22
N SER A 368 -18.85 -14.79 -9.57
CA SER A 368 -20.20 -14.89 -8.99
C SER A 368 -20.45 -13.84 -7.92
N LEU A 369 -19.45 -13.58 -7.08
CA LEU A 369 -19.53 -12.59 -6.00
C LEU A 369 -19.45 -11.15 -6.52
N THR A 370 -18.66 -10.89 -7.55
CA THR A 370 -18.53 -9.56 -8.18
C THR A 370 -19.64 -9.25 -9.17
N GLY A 371 -20.46 -10.24 -9.54
CA GLY A 371 -21.60 -10.05 -10.45
C GLY A 371 -21.21 -10.00 -11.93
N VAL A 372 -20.00 -10.49 -12.30
CA VAL A 372 -19.60 -10.61 -13.70
C VAL A 372 -20.19 -11.88 -14.29
N ALA A 373 -21.04 -11.73 -15.31
CA ALA A 373 -21.61 -12.87 -16.02
C ALA A 373 -20.54 -13.74 -16.67
N LYS A 374 -20.75 -15.08 -16.68
CA LYS A 374 -19.91 -15.98 -17.48
C LYS A 374 -19.97 -15.50 -18.95
N LYS A 375 -18.82 -15.21 -19.53
CA LYS A 375 -18.78 -15.11 -20.99
C LYS A 375 -19.18 -16.48 -21.57
N LYS A 376 -20.31 -16.51 -22.29
CA LYS A 376 -20.75 -17.69 -23.04
C LYS A 376 -19.71 -18.05 -24.09
#